data_1b43cf0fab8d07cfd1d30a4cdc48776e
#
_entry.id   1b43cf0fab8d07cfd1d30a4cdc48776e
#
_cell.length_a   1.000
_cell.length_b   1.000
_cell.length_c   1.000
_cell.angle_alpha   90.00
_cell.angle_beta   90.00
_cell.angle_gamma   90.00
#
_symmetry.space_group_name_H-M   'P 1'
#
loop_
_entity.id
_entity.type
_entity.pdbx_description
1 polymer ?
#
loop_
_entity_poly.entity_id
_entity_poly.type
_entity_poly.pdbx_seq_one_letter_code
_entity_poly.pdbx_strand_id
1 'polypeptide(L)'
;MKHTIFLTAIFLMTFASGGCQQHESKSGHENNPYYSNTDTTRLNVSNAEWKKILPAELYAVAREAATQPAFTGKYWNTNPKGTYYCAVCGNKLFRSDAKFASTCGWPSFFEAVRANSVIYRPDNSFGMERTEVICARCGSHLGHIFDDGPAPTYKRFCMNSVSLDFIPDGGAFANRKK
;
A
#
# COMPACT_ATOMS: atom_id res chain seq x y z
N MET A 1 80.96 -14.18 -1.17
CA MET A 1 79.94 -13.44 -0.43
C MET A 1 78.78 -13.26 -1.40
N LYS A 2 77.66 -13.99 -1.15
CA LYS A 2 76.47 -13.96 -2.02
C LYS A 2 75.37 -13.20 -1.26
N HIS A 3 74.98 -12.03 -1.81
CA HIS A 3 73.89 -11.24 -1.29
C HIS A 3 72.54 -11.72 -1.85
N THR A 4 71.71 -12.30 -1.02
CA THR A 4 70.33 -12.69 -1.36
C THR A 4 69.41 -11.51 -1.08
N ILE A 5 68.81 -10.94 -2.14
CA ILE A 5 67.82 -9.88 -2.07
C ILE A 5 66.45 -10.53 -1.86
N PHE A 6 65.84 -10.30 -0.69
CA PHE A 6 64.44 -10.70 -0.43
C PHE A 6 63.51 -9.60 -1.01
N LEU A 7 62.72 -9.99 -2.01
CA LEU A 7 61.68 -9.14 -2.56
C LEU A 7 60.40 -9.41 -1.73
N THR A 8 60.01 -8.46 -0.91
CA THR A 8 58.73 -8.47 -0.18
C THR A 8 57.62 -7.98 -1.11
N ALA A 9 56.78 -8.89 -1.57
CA ALA A 9 55.59 -8.54 -2.33
C ALA A 9 54.50 -8.01 -1.37
N ILE A 10 54.18 -6.74 -1.49
CA ILE A 10 53.06 -6.11 -0.76
C ILE A 10 51.77 -6.43 -1.55
N PHE A 11 50.93 -7.26 -0.97
CA PHE A 11 49.61 -7.61 -1.51
C PHE A 11 48.63 -6.50 -1.08
N LEU A 12 48.28 -5.62 -2.01
CA LEU A 12 47.25 -4.59 -1.81
C LEU A 12 45.88 -5.29 -1.87
N MET A 13 45.26 -5.53 -0.73
CA MET A 13 43.85 -5.91 -0.69
C MET A 13 42.97 -4.70 -0.98
N THR A 14 42.39 -4.64 -2.16
CA THR A 14 41.31 -3.71 -2.48
C THR A 14 40.02 -4.19 -1.85
N PHE A 15 39.60 -3.53 -0.78
CA PHE A 15 38.24 -3.68 -0.24
C PHE A 15 37.26 -3.11 -1.25
N ALA A 16 36.58 -3.98 -1.98
CA ALA A 16 35.38 -3.60 -2.72
C ALA A 16 34.26 -3.32 -1.70
N SER A 17 34.00 -2.05 -1.42
CA SER A 17 32.80 -1.62 -0.70
C SER A 17 31.58 -1.94 -1.57
N GLY A 18 30.95 -3.08 -1.31
CA GLY A 18 29.64 -3.43 -1.86
C GLY A 18 28.61 -2.43 -1.35
N GLY A 19 28.33 -1.39 -2.14
CA GLY A 19 27.22 -0.49 -1.90
C GLY A 19 25.95 -1.30 -1.95
N CYS A 20 25.26 -1.43 -0.82
CA CYS A 20 23.91 -1.92 -0.76
C CYS A 20 23.02 -0.94 -1.54
N GLN A 21 22.76 -1.23 -2.81
CA GLN A 21 21.77 -0.50 -3.59
C GLN A 21 20.42 -0.79 -2.94
N GLN A 22 19.95 0.16 -2.15
CA GLN A 22 18.54 0.22 -1.77
C GLN A 22 17.75 0.35 -3.08
N HIS A 23 17.09 -0.72 -3.48
CA HIS A 23 16.06 -0.69 -4.50
C HIS A 23 14.93 0.21 -3.95
N GLU A 24 15.00 1.51 -4.24
CA GLU A 24 13.83 2.38 -4.16
C GLU A 24 12.79 1.76 -5.10
N SER A 25 11.76 1.17 -4.51
CA SER A 25 10.59 0.73 -5.25
C SER A 25 9.99 1.99 -5.90
N LYS A 26 10.24 2.19 -7.20
CA LYS A 26 9.55 3.20 -8.00
C LYS A 26 8.07 3.03 -7.72
N SER A 27 7.43 4.07 -7.21
CA SER A 27 5.99 4.04 -6.96
C SER A 27 5.30 3.72 -8.28
N GLY A 28 4.49 2.64 -8.34
CA GLY A 28 3.81 2.18 -9.55
C GLY A 28 2.79 3.16 -10.17
N HIS A 29 2.90 4.45 -9.84
CA HIS A 29 1.99 5.52 -10.23
C HIS A 29 2.55 6.47 -11.29
N GLU A 30 3.78 6.29 -11.78
CA GLU A 30 4.42 7.21 -12.73
C GLU A 30 3.59 7.42 -14.01
N ASN A 31 2.81 6.42 -14.42
CA ASN A 31 1.96 6.46 -15.61
C ASN A 31 0.46 6.58 -15.29
N ASN A 32 0.08 6.89 -14.04
CA ASN A 32 -1.32 7.00 -13.66
C ASN A 32 -1.74 8.47 -13.55
N PRO A 33 -2.41 9.06 -14.57
CA PRO A 33 -2.78 10.46 -14.57
C PRO A 33 -3.87 10.81 -13.54
N TYR A 34 -4.55 9.80 -13.00
CA TYR A 34 -5.64 9.96 -12.04
C TYR A 34 -5.15 9.92 -10.58
N TYR A 35 -3.86 9.64 -10.33
CA TYR A 35 -3.33 9.56 -8.98
C TYR A 35 -3.06 10.96 -8.40
N SER A 36 -3.73 11.30 -7.29
CA SER A 36 -3.55 12.56 -6.57
C SER A 36 -3.88 12.39 -5.10
N ASN A 37 -3.03 12.97 -4.22
CA ASN A 37 -3.23 12.92 -2.78
C ASN A 37 -3.98 14.13 -2.22
N THR A 38 -4.24 15.11 -3.06
CA THR A 38 -4.90 16.37 -2.70
C THR A 38 -6.27 16.51 -3.34
N ASP A 39 -6.45 15.94 -4.55
CA ASP A 39 -7.74 15.97 -5.23
C ASP A 39 -8.66 14.87 -4.68
N THR A 40 -9.85 15.26 -4.24
CA THR A 40 -10.91 14.36 -3.72
C THR A 40 -12.10 14.24 -4.66
N THR A 41 -12.05 14.89 -5.81
CA THR A 41 -13.12 14.84 -6.82
C THR A 41 -13.33 13.42 -7.31
N ARG A 42 -14.61 13.00 -7.36
CA ARG A 42 -14.96 11.65 -7.81
C ARG A 42 -14.52 11.43 -9.26
N LEU A 43 -13.87 10.30 -9.48
CA LEU A 43 -13.43 9.86 -10.79
C LEU A 43 -14.48 8.97 -11.47
N ASN A 44 -14.71 9.22 -12.76
CA ASN A 44 -15.51 8.36 -13.62
C ASN A 44 -14.63 7.79 -14.73
N VAL A 45 -13.88 6.73 -14.43
CA VAL A 45 -12.93 6.09 -15.34
C VAL A 45 -13.35 4.64 -15.52
N SER A 46 -13.40 4.18 -16.77
CA SER A 46 -13.84 2.83 -17.11
C SER A 46 -12.86 1.76 -16.63
N ASN A 47 -13.35 0.54 -16.39
CA ASN A 47 -12.48 -0.59 -16.05
C ASN A 47 -11.49 -0.92 -17.16
N ALA A 48 -11.86 -0.71 -18.43
CA ALA A 48 -10.96 -0.88 -19.56
C ALA A 48 -9.77 0.08 -19.52
N GLU A 49 -9.99 1.32 -19.07
CA GLU A 49 -8.91 2.29 -18.89
C GLU A 49 -8.05 1.95 -17.66
N TRP A 50 -8.66 1.59 -16.54
CA TRP A 50 -7.92 1.12 -15.36
C TRP A 50 -7.02 -0.09 -15.67
N LYS A 51 -7.50 -1.01 -16.52
CA LYS A 51 -6.74 -2.22 -16.92
C LYS A 51 -5.45 -1.89 -17.68
N LYS A 52 -5.40 -0.77 -18.39
CA LYS A 52 -4.18 -0.31 -19.11
C LYS A 52 -3.14 0.31 -18.17
N ILE A 53 -3.59 0.86 -17.04
CA ILE A 53 -2.76 1.69 -16.16
C ILE A 53 -2.28 0.94 -14.92
N LEU A 54 -3.15 0.07 -14.36
CA LEU A 54 -2.88 -0.59 -13.09
C LEU A 54 -2.06 -1.88 -13.29
N PRO A 55 -1.13 -2.18 -12.37
CA PRO A 55 -0.54 -3.51 -12.29
C PRO A 55 -1.62 -4.60 -12.15
N ALA A 56 -1.40 -5.77 -12.74
CA ALA A 56 -2.40 -6.84 -12.82
C ALA A 56 -2.98 -7.25 -11.45
N GLU A 57 -2.14 -7.39 -10.43
CA GLU A 57 -2.57 -7.74 -9.07
C GLU A 57 -3.47 -6.64 -8.47
N LEU A 58 -3.07 -5.38 -8.60
CA LEU A 58 -3.86 -4.25 -8.12
C LEU A 58 -5.19 -4.14 -8.88
N TYR A 59 -5.20 -4.38 -10.19
CA TYR A 59 -6.41 -4.36 -11.00
C TYR A 59 -7.38 -5.47 -10.56
N ALA A 60 -6.91 -6.71 -10.39
CA ALA A 60 -7.73 -7.83 -9.94
C ALA A 60 -8.41 -7.53 -8.59
N VAL A 61 -7.68 -7.01 -7.62
CA VAL A 61 -8.27 -6.67 -6.31
C VAL A 61 -9.16 -5.44 -6.41
N ALA A 62 -8.67 -4.34 -6.98
CA ALA A 62 -9.37 -3.06 -6.95
C ALA A 62 -10.58 -2.96 -7.88
N ARG A 63 -10.59 -3.69 -8.99
CA ARG A 63 -11.62 -3.57 -10.04
C ARG A 63 -12.45 -4.84 -10.26
N GLU A 64 -11.90 -6.01 -9.92
CA GLU A 64 -12.57 -7.30 -10.03
C GLU A 64 -12.94 -7.89 -8.65
N ALA A 65 -12.72 -7.11 -7.56
CA ALA A 65 -13.02 -7.48 -6.17
C ALA A 65 -12.38 -8.80 -5.71
N ALA A 66 -11.21 -9.15 -6.26
CA ALA A 66 -10.44 -10.27 -5.74
C ALA A 66 -9.92 -9.96 -4.33
N THR A 67 -9.59 -11.00 -3.58
CA THR A 67 -9.01 -10.88 -2.23
C THR A 67 -7.54 -11.29 -2.26
N GLN A 68 -6.66 -10.44 -1.75
CA GLN A 68 -5.27 -10.79 -1.54
C GLN A 68 -5.17 -11.92 -0.50
N PRO A 69 -4.31 -12.93 -0.68
CA PRO A 69 -4.14 -13.99 0.31
C PRO A 69 -3.75 -13.43 1.69
N ALA A 70 -4.32 -14.00 2.76
CA ALA A 70 -4.03 -13.59 4.12
C ALA A 70 -2.53 -13.73 4.46
N PHE A 71 -1.99 -12.83 5.29
CA PHE A 71 -0.60 -12.81 5.76
C PHE A 71 0.47 -12.55 4.68
N THR A 72 0.08 -12.27 3.41
CA THR A 72 1.03 -11.99 2.32
C THR A 72 1.25 -10.51 2.05
N GLY A 73 0.34 -9.65 2.49
CA GLY A 73 0.41 -8.21 2.23
C GLY A 73 1.43 -7.49 3.10
N LYS A 74 2.07 -6.44 2.57
CA LYS A 74 3.14 -5.70 3.26
C LYS A 74 2.71 -4.94 4.52
N TYR A 75 1.39 -4.75 4.76
CA TYR A 75 0.91 -3.90 5.85
C TYR A 75 0.17 -4.65 6.95
N TRP A 76 0.00 -5.98 6.86
CA TRP A 76 -0.80 -6.72 7.83
C TRP A 76 -0.22 -6.67 9.25
N ASN A 77 1.10 -6.76 9.42
CA ASN A 77 1.79 -6.80 10.72
C ASN A 77 2.77 -5.64 10.96
N THR A 78 2.76 -4.60 10.12
CA THR A 78 3.61 -3.42 10.27
C THR A 78 2.83 -2.25 10.85
N ASN A 79 3.46 -1.40 11.66
CA ASN A 79 2.78 -0.27 12.29
C ASN A 79 3.63 1.02 12.31
N PRO A 80 4.18 1.46 11.15
CA PRO A 80 4.86 2.74 11.06
C PRO A 80 3.85 3.89 11.18
N LYS A 81 4.28 5.04 11.72
CA LYS A 81 3.45 6.26 11.78
C LYS A 81 3.32 6.89 10.40
N GLY A 82 2.08 7.14 9.99
CA GLY A 82 1.82 7.74 8.67
C GLY A 82 0.37 7.60 8.22
N THR A 83 0.17 7.79 6.94
CA THR A 83 -1.14 7.79 6.29
C THR A 83 -1.20 6.73 5.19
N TYR A 84 -2.33 6.02 5.13
CA TYR A 84 -2.66 5.07 4.08
C TYR A 84 -3.58 5.72 3.06
N TYR A 85 -3.22 5.56 1.79
CA TYR A 85 -3.91 6.12 0.63
C TYR A 85 -4.41 5.00 -0.28
N CYS A 86 -5.40 5.29 -1.11
CA CYS A 86 -5.83 4.36 -2.15
C CYS A 86 -4.73 4.18 -3.19
N ALA A 87 -4.26 2.96 -3.39
CA ALA A 87 -3.21 2.65 -4.36
C ALA A 87 -3.61 2.93 -5.82
N VAL A 88 -4.91 3.00 -6.11
CA VAL A 88 -5.42 3.33 -7.44
C VAL A 88 -5.42 4.83 -7.72
N CYS A 89 -5.86 5.67 -6.77
CA CYS A 89 -6.11 7.08 -7.06
C CYS A 89 -5.48 8.08 -6.08
N GLY A 90 -4.82 7.62 -5.01
CA GLY A 90 -4.19 8.50 -4.04
C GLY A 90 -5.15 9.13 -3.02
N ASN A 91 -6.45 8.79 -3.00
CA ASN A 91 -7.36 9.30 -1.98
C ASN A 91 -6.91 8.88 -0.58
N LYS A 92 -6.90 9.80 0.37
CA LYS A 92 -6.55 9.52 1.77
C LYS A 92 -7.64 8.67 2.43
N LEU A 93 -7.25 7.50 2.98
CA LEU A 93 -8.20 6.51 3.50
C LEU A 93 -8.11 6.33 5.01
N PHE A 94 -6.91 6.01 5.54
CA PHE A 94 -6.71 5.67 6.94
C PHE A 94 -5.46 6.32 7.51
N ARG A 95 -5.40 6.42 8.84
CA ARG A 95 -4.21 6.81 9.59
C ARG A 95 -3.66 5.61 10.37
N SER A 96 -2.36 5.63 10.61
CA SER A 96 -1.69 4.62 11.47
C SER A 96 -2.24 4.61 12.90
N ASP A 97 -2.74 5.74 13.38
CA ASP A 97 -3.32 5.86 14.72
C ASP A 97 -4.60 5.05 14.88
N ALA A 98 -5.33 4.84 13.77
CA ALA A 98 -6.51 3.98 13.71
C ALA A 98 -6.17 2.51 13.42
N LYS A 99 -4.90 2.20 13.11
CA LYS A 99 -4.49 0.83 12.81
C LYS A 99 -4.28 0.03 14.09
N PHE A 100 -4.75 -1.21 14.11
CA PHE A 100 -4.56 -2.12 15.25
C PHE A 100 -4.13 -3.52 14.80
N ALA A 101 -3.52 -4.27 15.72
CA ALA A 101 -3.13 -5.64 15.48
C ALA A 101 -4.36 -6.54 15.39
N SER A 102 -4.48 -7.31 14.32
CA SER A 102 -5.56 -8.24 14.07
C SER A 102 -4.98 -9.59 13.61
N THR A 103 -5.66 -10.67 13.96
CA THR A 103 -5.28 -12.04 13.56
C THR A 103 -5.82 -12.44 12.19
N CYS A 104 -6.54 -11.55 11.49
CA CYS A 104 -7.18 -11.87 10.21
C CYS A 104 -6.21 -11.99 9.03
N GLY A 105 -4.97 -11.49 9.16
CA GLY A 105 -3.94 -11.56 8.10
C GLY A 105 -3.96 -10.39 7.12
N TRP A 106 -4.79 -9.37 7.37
CA TRP A 106 -4.84 -8.12 6.60
C TRP A 106 -4.72 -6.90 7.50
N PRO A 107 -4.24 -5.74 6.99
CA PRO A 107 -4.23 -4.50 7.76
C PRO A 107 -5.62 -4.11 8.21
N SER A 108 -5.76 -3.85 9.51
CA SER A 108 -7.03 -3.57 10.17
C SER A 108 -7.04 -2.20 10.81
N PHE A 109 -8.13 -1.44 10.59
CA PHE A 109 -8.31 -0.08 11.12
C PHE A 109 -9.67 0.00 11.81
N PHE A 110 -9.77 0.83 12.87
CA PHE A 110 -11.06 1.01 13.54
C PHE A 110 -11.87 2.19 12.98
N GLU A 111 -11.26 3.08 12.20
CA GLU A 111 -11.95 4.20 11.53
C GLU A 111 -11.25 4.63 10.25
N ALA A 112 -12.01 5.25 9.34
CA ALA A 112 -11.49 5.95 8.17
C ALA A 112 -11.09 7.39 8.56
N VAL A 113 -10.12 7.98 7.80
CA VAL A 113 -9.63 9.34 8.08
C VAL A 113 -10.72 10.42 7.99
N ARG A 114 -11.75 10.18 7.22
CA ARG A 114 -12.97 10.99 7.08
C ARG A 114 -14.14 10.09 6.71
N ALA A 115 -15.34 10.43 7.15
CA ALA A 115 -16.56 9.67 6.85
C ALA A 115 -16.78 9.50 5.33
N ASN A 116 -16.39 10.49 4.52
CA ASN A 116 -16.52 10.47 3.06
C ASN A 116 -15.27 9.97 2.32
N SER A 117 -14.31 9.36 3.00
CA SER A 117 -13.15 8.73 2.34
C SER A 117 -13.49 7.41 1.67
N VAL A 118 -14.52 6.74 2.16
CA VAL A 118 -14.97 5.43 1.71
C VAL A 118 -16.49 5.41 1.52
N ILE A 119 -16.98 4.42 0.77
CA ILE A 119 -18.40 4.13 0.56
C ILE A 119 -18.62 2.66 0.92
N TYR A 120 -19.78 2.36 1.48
CA TYR A 120 -20.18 1.01 1.88
C TYR A 120 -21.20 0.44 0.91
N ARG A 121 -21.06 -0.83 0.55
CA ARG A 121 -22.01 -1.57 -0.29
C ARG A 121 -22.29 -2.95 0.31
N PRO A 122 -23.53 -3.46 0.21
CA PRO A 122 -23.79 -4.87 0.50
C PRO A 122 -22.99 -5.78 -0.43
N ASP A 123 -22.41 -6.83 0.13
CA ASP A 123 -21.72 -7.89 -0.60
C ASP A 123 -22.26 -9.24 -0.13
N ASN A 124 -23.09 -9.87 -0.97
CA ASN A 124 -23.69 -11.17 -0.74
C ASN A 124 -23.02 -12.28 -1.57
N SER A 125 -21.82 -12.04 -2.06
CA SER A 125 -21.06 -13.03 -2.83
C SER A 125 -20.62 -14.21 -1.95
N PHE A 126 -20.41 -15.36 -2.58
CA PHE A 126 -19.94 -16.59 -1.93
C PHE A 126 -20.83 -17.09 -0.76
N GLY A 127 -22.13 -16.73 -0.76
CA GLY A 127 -23.07 -17.11 0.31
C GLY A 127 -22.82 -16.42 1.65
N MET A 128 -22.07 -15.32 1.68
CA MET A 128 -21.78 -14.53 2.88
C MET A 128 -22.53 -13.19 2.82
N GLU A 129 -23.00 -12.71 3.97
CA GLU A 129 -23.51 -11.35 4.11
C GLU A 129 -22.40 -10.46 4.70
N ARG A 130 -21.88 -9.57 3.90
CA ARG A 130 -20.78 -8.66 4.29
C ARG A 130 -21.07 -7.24 3.81
N THR A 131 -20.36 -6.29 4.37
CA THR A 131 -20.33 -4.91 3.86
C THR A 131 -18.97 -4.64 3.21
N GLU A 132 -18.97 -4.44 1.90
CA GLU A 132 -17.82 -4.05 1.13
C GLU A 132 -17.47 -2.59 1.40
N VAL A 133 -16.17 -2.30 1.47
CA VAL A 133 -15.62 -0.95 1.57
C VAL A 133 -14.92 -0.60 0.26
N ILE A 134 -15.37 0.47 -0.39
CA ILE A 134 -14.78 0.99 -1.62
C ILE A 134 -14.25 2.41 -1.43
N CYS A 135 -13.25 2.78 -2.22
CA CYS A 135 -12.73 4.15 -2.26
C CYS A 135 -13.78 5.12 -2.79
N ALA A 136 -14.10 6.19 -2.04
CA ALA A 136 -15.11 7.17 -2.46
C ALA A 136 -14.73 7.94 -3.72
N ARG A 137 -13.41 8.12 -3.99
CA ARG A 137 -12.92 8.86 -5.16
C ARG A 137 -12.99 8.05 -6.44
N CYS A 138 -12.49 6.81 -6.47
CA CYS A 138 -12.37 6.02 -7.71
C CYS A 138 -13.26 4.78 -7.76
N GLY A 139 -13.99 4.44 -6.67
CA GLY A 139 -14.85 3.27 -6.60
C GLY A 139 -14.10 1.93 -6.54
N SER A 140 -12.78 1.93 -6.26
CA SER A 140 -12.01 0.70 -6.14
C SER A 140 -12.33 -0.06 -4.87
N HIS A 141 -12.42 -1.39 -4.99
CA HIS A 141 -12.52 -2.30 -3.85
C HIS A 141 -11.30 -2.16 -2.94
N LEU A 142 -11.56 -2.02 -1.64
CA LEU A 142 -10.52 -1.93 -0.62
C LEU A 142 -10.50 -3.16 0.29
N GLY A 143 -11.67 -3.69 0.61
CA GLY A 143 -11.89 -4.78 1.54
C GLY A 143 -13.30 -4.76 2.11
N HIS A 144 -13.46 -5.17 3.38
CA HIS A 144 -14.75 -5.24 4.06
C HIS A 144 -14.68 -4.61 5.46
N ILE A 145 -15.84 -4.27 6.01
CA ILE A 145 -16.00 -3.78 7.38
C ILE A 145 -16.80 -4.78 8.21
N PHE A 146 -16.39 -4.93 9.47
CA PHE A 146 -16.97 -5.85 10.46
C PHE A 146 -17.23 -5.14 11.77
N ASP A 147 -18.10 -5.71 12.63
CA ASP A 147 -18.51 -5.16 13.93
C ASP A 147 -17.74 -5.82 15.10
N ASP A 148 -16.50 -6.21 14.87
CA ASP A 148 -15.64 -6.93 15.80
C ASP A 148 -14.30 -6.19 16.09
N GLY A 149 -14.28 -4.88 15.88
CA GLY A 149 -13.12 -4.01 16.13
C GLY A 149 -13.03 -3.53 17.58
N PRO A 150 -11.95 -2.82 17.94
CA PRO A 150 -11.77 -2.22 19.25
C PRO A 150 -12.61 -0.93 19.42
N ALA A 151 -12.73 -0.49 20.68
CA ALA A 151 -13.20 0.87 20.97
C ALA A 151 -12.30 1.91 20.24
N PRO A 152 -12.81 3.08 19.89
CA PRO A 152 -14.14 3.62 20.22
C PRO A 152 -15.27 3.23 19.26
N THR A 153 -14.95 2.72 18.07
CA THR A 153 -15.95 2.52 17.01
C THR A 153 -16.55 1.11 17.00
N TYR A 154 -15.85 0.16 17.59
CA TYR A 154 -16.15 -1.28 17.51
C TYR A 154 -16.21 -1.81 16.06
N LYS A 155 -15.63 -1.06 15.11
CA LYS A 155 -15.54 -1.45 13.70
C LYS A 155 -14.13 -1.95 13.36
N ARG A 156 -14.07 -2.92 12.46
CA ARG A 156 -12.82 -3.39 11.86
C ARG A 156 -12.90 -3.27 10.35
N PHE A 157 -12.19 -2.30 9.81
CA PHE A 157 -11.92 -2.17 8.37
C PHE A 157 -10.80 -3.13 8.01
N CYS A 158 -11.11 -4.26 7.42
CA CYS A 158 -10.17 -5.30 6.99
C CYS A 158 -9.84 -5.08 5.51
N MET A 159 -8.65 -4.51 5.25
CA MET A 159 -8.30 -3.98 3.92
C MET A 159 -7.23 -4.81 3.23
N ASN A 160 -7.32 -4.98 1.91
CA ASN A 160 -6.26 -5.58 1.11
C ASN A 160 -5.02 -4.66 1.11
N SER A 161 -3.84 -5.19 1.47
CA SER A 161 -2.61 -4.39 1.46
C SER A 161 -2.27 -3.84 0.08
N VAL A 162 -2.54 -4.59 -0.99
CA VAL A 162 -2.28 -4.17 -2.37
C VAL A 162 -3.14 -2.96 -2.78
N SER A 163 -4.33 -2.78 -2.17
CA SER A 163 -5.19 -1.62 -2.40
C SER A 163 -4.74 -0.34 -1.68
N LEU A 164 -3.67 -0.42 -0.88
CA LEU A 164 -3.17 0.66 -0.06
C LEU A 164 -1.75 1.06 -0.44
N ASP A 165 -1.52 2.38 -0.46
CA ASP A 165 -0.20 2.99 -0.39
C ASP A 165 0.01 3.59 0.99
N PHE A 166 1.25 3.64 1.44
CA PHE A 166 1.60 4.22 2.73
C PHE A 166 2.66 5.30 2.57
N ILE A 167 2.43 6.42 3.28
CA ILE A 167 3.40 7.51 3.39
C ILE A 167 3.65 7.77 4.87
N PRO A 168 4.92 7.65 5.31
CA PRO A 168 5.29 7.98 6.67
C PRO A 168 5.08 9.48 6.97
N ASP A 169 4.80 9.80 8.24
CA ASP A 169 4.73 11.18 8.69
C ASP A 169 6.10 11.85 8.49
N GLY A 170 6.11 13.06 7.89
CA GLY A 170 7.33 13.75 7.46
C GLY A 170 7.93 13.27 6.14
N GLY A 171 7.40 12.20 5.54
CA GLY A 171 7.75 11.76 4.20
C GLY A 171 7.05 12.61 3.14
N ALA A 172 7.80 13.03 2.12
CA ALA A 172 7.22 13.64 0.94
C ALA A 172 6.88 12.57 -0.09
N PHE A 173 5.73 12.70 -0.78
CA PHE A 173 5.59 12.06 -2.08
C PHE A 173 6.71 12.58 -2.99
N ALA A 174 7.41 11.71 -3.69
CA ALA A 174 8.29 12.14 -4.76
C ALA A 174 7.48 13.08 -5.68
N ASN A 175 7.82 14.38 -5.63
CA ASN A 175 7.10 15.42 -6.36
C ASN A 175 7.10 15.07 -7.84
N ARG A 176 5.94 14.74 -8.40
CA ARG A 176 5.78 14.74 -9.86
C ARG A 176 5.85 16.18 -10.31
N LYS A 177 6.95 16.52 -10.99
CA LYS A 177 6.97 17.74 -11.81
C LYS A 177 5.84 17.63 -12.85
N LYS A 178 5.05 18.68 -12.93
CA LYS A 178 4.05 18.90 -13.98
C LYS A 178 4.71 18.87 -15.35
#